data_e67024e3bddf48cb88254844c06be9e5
#
_entry.id   e67024e3bddf48cb88254844c06be9e5
#
_cell.length_a   1.000
_cell.length_b   1.000
_cell.length_c   1.000
_cell.angle_alpha   90.00
_cell.angle_beta   90.00
_cell.angle_gamma   90.00
#
_symmetry.space_group_name_H-M   'P 1'
#
loop_
_entity.id
_entity.type
_entity.pdbx_description
1 polymer ?
#
loop_
_entity_poly.entity_id
_entity_poly.type
_entity_poly.pdbx_seq_one_letter_code
_entity_poly.pdbx_strand_id
1 'polypeptide(L)'
;VIAMVSETLNPIEIYPKIFVYKNLYKDIDLVYKTLKESDGVDGLLSPWTKWSHFGEYISPTFKNFENMLPPEEIEKIETKTEKEKTHKDILLEMFDNFYRVTKDYALKNNVDFDKNKIVPNIKDKSGNYVKEWQTSGPSIARYHENVEDDIAMTYHTDYIREPIISPGHKFAITALTYFNDDYEGGEIDFIANGEAYMYKPEAGDIVVFPSGHPELLMSENSIYLHGVMPSYKKSKYLARMYWMKYSLGSPDWFENEEKYGKEKWEEMQPGILESFRIANPNKWSAEKERRIK
;
A
#
# COMPACT_ATOMS: atom_id res chain seq x y z
N VAL A 1 -18.29 -26.96 -10.95
CA VAL A 1 -16.95 -26.68 -10.41
C VAL A 1 -16.10 -26.22 -11.57
N ILE A 2 -16.07 -24.91 -11.82
CA ILE A 2 -15.17 -24.31 -12.80
C ILE A 2 -13.80 -24.30 -12.11
N ALA A 3 -12.88 -25.13 -12.61
CA ALA A 3 -11.49 -25.07 -12.21
C ALA A 3 -11.00 -23.64 -12.57
N MET A 4 -10.78 -22.82 -11.56
CA MET A 4 -10.02 -21.58 -11.74
C MET A 4 -8.63 -22.00 -12.22
N VAL A 5 -8.39 -21.84 -13.52
CA VAL A 5 -7.04 -21.87 -14.07
C VAL A 5 -6.31 -20.74 -13.33
N SER A 6 -5.34 -21.10 -12.52
CA SER A 6 -4.46 -20.14 -11.87
C SER A 6 -3.73 -19.39 -12.97
N GLU A 7 -4.24 -18.24 -13.34
CA GLU A 7 -3.57 -17.34 -14.27
C GLU A 7 -2.24 -16.96 -13.61
N THR A 8 -1.16 -17.44 -14.18
CA THR A 8 0.19 -17.12 -13.67
C THR A 8 0.47 -15.66 -14.01
N LEU A 9 0.51 -14.82 -13.00
CA LEU A 9 0.89 -13.43 -13.16
C LEU A 9 2.40 -13.33 -13.44
N ASN A 10 2.79 -12.42 -14.31
CA ASN A 10 4.18 -12.20 -14.70
C ASN A 10 4.64 -10.80 -14.24
N PRO A 11 4.94 -10.62 -12.95
CA PRO A 11 5.45 -9.35 -12.46
C PRO A 11 6.87 -9.08 -12.94
N ILE A 12 7.25 -7.81 -12.92
CA ILE A 12 8.62 -7.37 -13.09
C ILE A 12 9.21 -7.21 -11.69
N GLU A 13 10.27 -7.95 -11.37
CA GLU A 13 11.04 -7.71 -10.17
C GLU A 13 12.01 -6.55 -10.41
N ILE A 14 11.69 -5.39 -9.86
CA ILE A 14 12.47 -4.17 -10.06
C ILE A 14 13.64 -4.04 -9.08
N TYR A 15 13.54 -4.70 -7.94
CA TYR A 15 14.56 -4.89 -6.91
C TYR A 15 14.20 -6.18 -6.17
N PRO A 16 15.16 -6.89 -5.54
CA PRO A 16 14.84 -8.12 -4.81
C PRO A 16 13.64 -7.96 -3.89
N LYS A 17 12.61 -8.78 -4.13
CA LYS A 17 11.31 -8.78 -3.45
C LYS A 17 10.44 -7.52 -3.64
N ILE A 18 10.75 -6.64 -4.58
CA ILE A 18 9.85 -5.56 -5.00
C ILE A 18 9.34 -5.87 -6.40
N PHE A 19 8.07 -6.22 -6.50
CA PHE A 19 7.43 -6.67 -7.73
C PHE A 19 6.45 -5.62 -8.24
N VAL A 20 6.41 -5.45 -9.56
CA VAL A 20 5.44 -4.60 -10.25
C VAL A 20 4.57 -5.47 -11.14
N TYR A 21 3.27 -5.44 -10.90
CA TYR A 21 2.25 -6.10 -11.69
C TYR A 21 1.58 -5.07 -12.60
N LYS A 22 1.42 -5.38 -13.88
CA LYS A 22 0.89 -4.46 -14.89
C LYS A 22 -0.39 -5.01 -15.54
N ASN A 23 -1.21 -4.09 -16.06
CA ASN A 23 -2.35 -4.42 -16.91
C ASN A 23 -3.41 -5.36 -16.27
N LEU A 24 -3.65 -5.20 -14.98
CA LEU A 24 -4.65 -6.01 -14.27
C LEU A 24 -6.05 -5.38 -14.23
N TYR A 25 -6.15 -4.07 -14.41
CA TYR A 25 -7.42 -3.37 -14.45
C TYR A 25 -8.06 -3.47 -15.84
N LYS A 26 -9.36 -3.67 -15.88
CA LYS A 26 -10.15 -3.71 -17.12
C LYS A 26 -10.17 -2.36 -17.84
N ASP A 27 -10.33 -1.29 -17.05
CA ASP A 27 -10.39 0.08 -17.54
C ASP A 27 -9.84 1.03 -16.47
N ILE A 28 -8.54 1.28 -16.52
CA ILE A 28 -7.85 2.13 -15.53
C ILE A 28 -8.28 3.60 -15.65
N ASP A 29 -8.62 4.06 -16.85
CA ASP A 29 -9.07 5.42 -17.09
C ASP A 29 -10.43 5.67 -16.44
N LEU A 30 -11.34 4.68 -16.51
CA LEU A 30 -12.62 4.74 -15.81
C LEU A 30 -12.42 4.77 -14.29
N VAL A 31 -11.52 3.95 -13.76
CA VAL A 31 -11.18 3.95 -12.32
C VAL A 31 -10.70 5.33 -11.91
N TYR A 32 -9.69 5.86 -12.60
CA TYR A 32 -9.12 7.18 -12.30
C TYR A 32 -10.17 8.30 -12.38
N LYS A 33 -10.95 8.33 -13.46
CA LYS A 33 -12.02 9.31 -13.63
C LYS A 33 -13.03 9.25 -12.48
N THR A 34 -13.49 8.06 -12.13
CA THR A 34 -14.48 7.86 -11.07
C THR A 34 -13.96 8.33 -9.71
N LEU A 35 -12.71 8.01 -9.38
CA LEU A 35 -12.09 8.45 -8.12
C LEU A 35 -11.89 9.96 -8.09
N LYS A 36 -11.45 10.55 -9.19
CA LYS A 36 -11.24 11.99 -9.31
C LYS A 36 -12.54 12.78 -9.15
N GLU A 37 -13.64 12.29 -9.70
CA GLU A 37 -14.95 12.91 -9.65
C GLU A 37 -15.74 12.57 -8.36
N SER A 38 -15.19 11.73 -7.49
CA SER A 38 -15.85 11.37 -6.23
C SER A 38 -15.78 12.53 -5.24
N ASP A 39 -16.95 13.00 -4.82
CA ASP A 39 -17.13 14.08 -3.86
C ASP A 39 -17.73 13.63 -2.52
N GLY A 40 -18.07 12.34 -2.42
CA GLY A 40 -18.71 11.74 -1.26
C GLY A 40 -20.20 12.12 -1.08
N VAL A 41 -20.76 12.92 -1.99
CA VAL A 41 -22.18 13.30 -1.93
C VAL A 41 -23.06 12.19 -2.45
N ASP A 42 -22.70 11.65 -3.62
CA ASP A 42 -23.42 10.55 -4.28
C ASP A 42 -22.53 9.32 -4.39
N GLY A 43 -23.15 8.14 -4.42
CA GLY A 43 -22.48 6.86 -4.57
C GLY A 43 -22.03 6.25 -3.24
N LEU A 44 -21.14 5.27 -3.32
CA LEU A 44 -20.77 4.41 -2.18
C LEU A 44 -19.46 4.82 -1.49
N LEU A 45 -18.69 5.74 -2.08
CA LEU A 45 -17.44 6.19 -1.49
C LEU A 45 -17.68 7.29 -0.46
N SER A 46 -16.92 7.27 0.63
CA SER A 46 -16.91 8.34 1.61
C SER A 46 -16.29 9.62 1.02
N PRO A 47 -16.54 10.80 1.61
CA PRO A 47 -15.86 12.02 1.19
C PRO A 47 -14.36 11.92 1.46
N TRP A 48 -13.58 12.71 0.72
CA TRP A 48 -12.16 12.88 0.94
C TRP A 48 -11.89 13.46 2.33
N THR A 49 -10.96 12.85 3.06
CA THR A 49 -10.54 13.28 4.39
C THR A 49 -9.08 13.68 4.34
N LYS A 50 -8.79 14.88 4.80
CA LYS A 50 -7.43 15.42 4.82
C LYS A 50 -6.61 14.79 5.93
N TRP A 51 -5.41 14.28 5.60
CA TRP A 51 -4.44 13.83 6.61
C TRP A 51 -3.23 14.76 6.74
N SER A 52 -2.94 15.53 5.69
CA SER A 52 -1.85 16.50 5.65
C SER A 52 -2.19 17.66 4.71
N HIS A 53 -1.29 18.63 4.59
CA HIS A 53 -1.48 19.74 3.65
C HIS A 53 -1.39 19.32 2.17
N PHE A 54 -0.74 18.18 1.87
CA PHE A 54 -0.57 17.67 0.51
C PHE A 54 -1.38 16.41 0.22
N GLY A 55 -2.10 15.85 1.19
CA GLY A 55 -2.72 14.57 0.98
C GLY A 55 -4.09 14.40 1.64
N GLU A 56 -4.93 13.65 0.96
CA GLU A 56 -6.26 13.23 1.39
C GLU A 56 -6.47 11.76 1.10
N TYR A 57 -7.38 11.14 1.82
CA TYR A 57 -7.75 9.75 1.62
C TYR A 57 -9.27 9.58 1.59
N ILE A 58 -9.71 8.53 0.89
CA ILE A 58 -11.03 7.93 1.05
C ILE A 58 -10.80 6.58 1.68
N SER A 59 -11.36 6.37 2.86
CA SER A 59 -11.62 5.00 3.28
C SER A 59 -12.75 4.48 2.41
N PRO A 60 -12.67 3.25 1.86
CA PRO A 60 -13.80 2.61 1.22
C PRO A 60 -14.80 2.14 2.30
N THR A 61 -15.08 3.02 3.24
CA THR A 61 -16.22 2.91 4.12
C THR A 61 -17.39 3.41 3.30
N PHE A 62 -18.24 2.49 2.92
CA PHE A 62 -19.51 2.87 2.38
C PHE A 62 -20.17 3.90 3.29
N LYS A 63 -20.75 4.90 2.69
CA LYS A 63 -21.62 5.85 3.36
C LYS A 63 -22.55 5.07 4.31
N ASN A 64 -22.44 5.29 5.63
CA ASN A 64 -23.17 4.64 6.71
C ASN A 64 -22.53 3.38 7.34
N PHE A 65 -21.31 3.02 7.05
CA PHE A 65 -20.59 1.94 7.74
C PHE A 65 -19.35 2.51 8.43
N GLU A 66 -19.23 2.27 9.73
CA GLU A 66 -18.07 2.72 10.53
C GLU A 66 -16.80 1.93 10.21
N ASN A 67 -16.96 0.74 9.63
CA ASN A 67 -15.87 -0.16 9.30
C ASN A 67 -15.88 -0.51 7.82
N MET A 68 -14.71 -0.82 7.31
CA MET A 68 -14.54 -1.32 5.96
C MET A 68 -15.22 -2.68 5.80
N LEU A 69 -16.03 -2.80 4.75
CA LEU A 69 -16.69 -4.05 4.43
C LEU A 69 -15.74 -4.99 3.65
N PRO A 70 -15.76 -6.28 3.97
CA PRO A 70 -15.08 -7.27 3.13
C PRO A 70 -15.79 -7.41 1.77
N PRO A 71 -15.11 -7.91 0.73
CA PRO A 71 -15.68 -8.05 -0.61
C PRO A 71 -17.04 -8.78 -0.63
N GLU A 72 -17.20 -9.80 0.20
CA GLU A 72 -18.41 -10.60 0.29
C GLU A 72 -19.63 -9.80 0.78
N GLU A 73 -19.41 -8.78 1.60
CA GLU A 73 -20.47 -7.87 2.05
C GLU A 73 -20.71 -6.77 1.00
N ILE A 74 -19.64 -6.30 0.33
CA ILE A 74 -19.77 -5.35 -0.78
C ILE A 74 -20.62 -5.94 -1.91
N GLU A 75 -20.42 -7.22 -2.24
CA GLU A 75 -21.21 -7.91 -3.25
C GLU A 75 -22.70 -7.90 -2.97
N LYS A 76 -23.12 -7.95 -1.70
CA LYS A 76 -24.52 -7.96 -1.28
C LYS A 76 -25.19 -6.58 -1.32
N ILE A 77 -24.42 -5.50 -1.48
CA ILE A 77 -24.99 -4.15 -1.51
C ILE A 77 -25.84 -3.98 -2.77
N GLU A 78 -27.11 -3.64 -2.56
CA GLU A 78 -27.99 -3.23 -3.64
C GLU A 78 -27.65 -1.82 -4.09
N THR A 79 -27.41 -1.65 -5.39
CA THR A 79 -27.09 -0.35 -6.00
C THR A 79 -28.35 0.24 -6.63
N LYS A 80 -28.59 1.52 -6.38
CA LYS A 80 -29.78 2.25 -6.86
C LYS A 80 -29.48 3.12 -8.09
N THR A 81 -28.24 3.47 -8.28
CA THR A 81 -27.77 4.35 -9.37
C THR A 81 -26.62 3.72 -10.13
N GLU A 82 -26.39 4.15 -11.37
CA GLU A 82 -25.21 3.72 -12.15
C GLU A 82 -23.92 4.15 -11.47
N LYS A 83 -23.87 5.29 -10.79
CA LYS A 83 -22.70 5.75 -10.02
C LYS A 83 -22.38 4.80 -8.87
N GLU A 84 -23.38 4.37 -8.09
CA GLU A 84 -23.21 3.38 -7.03
C GLU A 84 -22.72 2.04 -7.58
N LYS A 85 -23.26 1.60 -8.71
CA LYS A 85 -22.83 0.39 -9.39
C LYS A 85 -21.38 0.49 -9.82
N THR A 86 -21.00 1.59 -10.46
CA THR A 86 -19.60 1.83 -10.88
C THR A 86 -18.66 1.83 -9.68
N HIS A 87 -19.00 2.49 -8.58
CA HIS A 87 -18.20 2.47 -7.35
C HIS A 87 -18.04 1.04 -6.80
N LYS A 88 -19.13 0.28 -6.77
CA LYS A 88 -19.10 -1.12 -6.32
C LYS A 88 -18.18 -1.98 -7.19
N ASP A 89 -18.33 -1.89 -8.51
CA ASP A 89 -17.56 -2.67 -9.47
C ASP A 89 -16.06 -2.35 -9.36
N ILE A 90 -15.69 -1.06 -9.25
CA ILE A 90 -14.30 -0.62 -9.06
C ILE A 90 -13.72 -1.13 -7.75
N LEU A 91 -14.47 -1.06 -6.64
CA LEU A 91 -14.00 -1.55 -5.34
C LEU A 91 -13.77 -3.06 -5.37
N LEU A 92 -14.69 -3.83 -5.95
CA LEU A 92 -14.55 -5.29 -6.07
C LEU A 92 -13.36 -5.66 -6.97
N GLU A 93 -13.18 -4.98 -8.10
CA GLU A 93 -12.02 -5.18 -8.96
C GLU A 93 -10.70 -4.86 -8.25
N MET A 94 -10.67 -3.77 -7.48
CA MET A 94 -9.50 -3.39 -6.68
C MET A 94 -9.16 -4.45 -5.65
N PHE A 95 -10.14 -4.96 -4.90
CA PHE A 95 -9.94 -6.05 -3.94
C PHE A 95 -9.44 -7.33 -4.62
N ASP A 96 -10.04 -7.71 -5.75
CA ASP A 96 -9.63 -8.90 -6.50
C ASP A 96 -8.19 -8.78 -6.98
N ASN A 97 -7.82 -7.65 -7.57
CA ASN A 97 -6.46 -7.39 -8.03
C ASN A 97 -5.46 -7.43 -6.87
N PHE A 98 -5.72 -6.77 -5.75
CA PHE A 98 -4.86 -6.83 -4.58
C PHE A 98 -4.69 -8.26 -4.05
N TYR A 99 -5.77 -9.02 -3.98
CA TYR A 99 -5.70 -10.41 -3.53
C TYR A 99 -4.89 -11.30 -4.49
N ARG A 100 -5.12 -11.17 -5.80
CA ARG A 100 -4.40 -11.94 -6.83
C ARG A 100 -2.90 -11.66 -6.81
N VAL A 101 -2.50 -10.39 -6.79
CA VAL A 101 -1.07 -10.04 -6.75
C VAL A 101 -0.41 -10.47 -5.45
N THR A 102 -1.10 -10.35 -4.31
CA THR A 102 -0.56 -10.80 -3.02
C THR A 102 -0.35 -12.30 -3.00
N LYS A 103 -1.30 -13.06 -3.51
CA LYS A 103 -1.20 -14.53 -3.60
C LYS A 103 -0.03 -14.95 -4.50
N ASP A 104 0.12 -14.34 -5.67
CA ASP A 104 1.23 -14.61 -6.59
C ASP A 104 2.58 -14.20 -5.98
N TYR A 105 2.63 -13.02 -5.35
CA TYR A 105 3.81 -12.52 -4.64
C TYR A 105 4.25 -13.48 -3.52
N ALA A 106 3.31 -13.93 -2.69
CA ALA A 106 3.59 -14.86 -1.61
C ALA A 106 4.13 -16.19 -2.14
N LEU A 107 3.51 -16.73 -3.20
CA LEU A 107 3.98 -17.95 -3.86
C LEU A 107 5.41 -17.82 -4.36
N LYS A 108 5.74 -16.73 -5.06
CA LYS A 108 7.08 -16.47 -5.60
C LYS A 108 8.15 -16.25 -4.50
N ASN A 109 7.73 -15.85 -3.32
CA ASN A 109 8.61 -15.66 -2.16
C ASN A 109 8.57 -16.82 -1.16
N ASN A 110 7.95 -17.96 -1.51
CA ASN A 110 7.82 -19.15 -0.67
C ASN A 110 7.09 -18.87 0.66
N VAL A 111 6.13 -17.95 0.65
CA VAL A 111 5.30 -17.61 1.81
C VAL A 111 3.99 -18.38 1.73
N ASP A 112 3.64 -19.09 2.80
CA ASP A 112 2.35 -19.77 2.91
C ASP A 112 1.25 -18.72 3.17
N PHE A 113 0.53 -18.36 2.11
CA PHE A 113 -0.54 -17.39 2.13
C PHE A 113 -1.89 -18.04 1.83
N ASP A 114 -2.72 -18.13 2.85
CA ASP A 114 -4.12 -18.54 2.75
C ASP A 114 -4.98 -17.66 3.66
N LYS A 115 -5.82 -16.79 3.06
CA LYS A 115 -6.72 -15.89 3.78
C LYS A 115 -7.74 -16.60 4.68
N ASN A 116 -7.95 -17.90 4.50
CA ASN A 116 -8.89 -18.70 5.27
C ASN A 116 -8.22 -19.52 6.38
N LYS A 117 -6.89 -19.60 6.38
CA LYS A 117 -6.14 -20.35 7.38
C LYS A 117 -6.32 -19.73 8.76
N ILE A 118 -6.62 -20.58 9.74
CA ILE A 118 -6.77 -20.18 11.14
C ILE A 118 -5.51 -20.48 11.95
N VAL A 119 -5.29 -19.69 12.99
CA VAL A 119 -4.25 -19.98 13.99
C VAL A 119 -4.80 -21.01 14.98
N PRO A 120 -4.19 -22.20 15.09
CA PRO A 120 -4.67 -23.23 15.99
C PRO A 120 -4.71 -22.71 17.45
N ASN A 121 -5.82 -23.00 18.14
CA ASN A 121 -6.01 -22.72 19.55
C ASN A 121 -6.05 -21.23 19.96
N ILE A 122 -6.01 -20.29 19.02
CA ILE A 122 -6.12 -18.86 19.30
C ILE A 122 -7.52 -18.38 18.91
N LYS A 123 -8.18 -17.72 19.86
CA LYS A 123 -9.50 -17.11 19.67
C LYS A 123 -9.46 -15.63 20.02
N ASP A 124 -10.28 -14.86 19.32
CA ASP A 124 -10.52 -13.45 19.62
C ASP A 124 -11.44 -13.28 20.85
N LYS A 125 -11.69 -12.03 21.23
CA LYS A 125 -12.56 -11.70 22.37
C LYS A 125 -14.01 -12.18 22.21
N SER A 126 -14.44 -12.43 20.98
CA SER A 126 -15.77 -12.94 20.62
C SER A 126 -15.83 -14.47 20.56
N GLY A 127 -14.70 -15.16 20.81
CA GLY A 127 -14.60 -16.62 20.79
C GLY A 127 -14.39 -17.23 19.39
N ASN A 128 -14.23 -16.42 18.34
CA ASN A 128 -13.94 -16.90 17.00
C ASN A 128 -12.45 -17.23 16.84
N TYR A 129 -12.14 -18.25 16.04
CA TYR A 129 -10.75 -18.54 15.72
C TYR A 129 -10.11 -17.38 14.94
N VAL A 130 -8.89 -17.02 15.36
CA VAL A 130 -8.12 -15.97 14.71
C VAL A 130 -7.61 -16.47 13.37
N LYS A 131 -7.79 -15.71 12.30
CA LYS A 131 -7.20 -16.00 10.98
C LYS A 131 -5.71 -15.70 11.01
N GLU A 132 -4.90 -16.53 10.34
CA GLU A 132 -3.46 -16.29 10.24
C GLU A 132 -3.16 -15.03 9.43
N TRP A 133 -3.95 -14.77 8.38
CA TRP A 133 -3.84 -13.60 7.55
C TRP A 133 -5.05 -12.69 7.67
N GLN A 134 -4.79 -11.42 7.85
CA GLN A 134 -5.81 -10.38 7.87
C GLN A 134 -5.38 -9.21 6.97
N THR A 135 -6.34 -8.43 6.51
CA THR A 135 -6.07 -7.22 5.72
C THR A 135 -6.66 -5.99 6.40
N SER A 136 -5.95 -4.87 6.27
CA SER A 136 -6.51 -3.56 6.62
C SER A 136 -7.57 -3.11 5.60
N GLY A 137 -7.65 -3.79 4.46
CA GLY A 137 -8.37 -3.38 3.27
C GLY A 137 -7.75 -2.19 2.54
N PRO A 138 -8.22 -1.89 1.32
CA PRO A 138 -7.66 -0.81 0.55
C PRO A 138 -8.04 0.55 1.14
N SER A 139 -7.07 1.45 1.17
CA SER A 139 -7.25 2.87 1.45
C SER A 139 -6.88 3.66 0.19
N ILE A 140 -7.81 4.42 -0.34
CA ILE A 140 -7.59 5.24 -1.52
C ILE A 140 -7.04 6.59 -1.09
N ALA A 141 -5.99 7.04 -1.72
CA ALA A 141 -5.30 8.28 -1.39
C ALA A 141 -5.12 9.15 -2.64
N ARG A 142 -5.09 10.46 -2.44
CA ARG A 142 -4.60 11.42 -3.42
C ARG A 142 -3.57 12.34 -2.79
N TYR A 143 -2.49 12.54 -3.51
CA TYR A 143 -1.46 13.52 -3.20
C TYR A 143 -1.65 14.72 -4.11
N HIS A 144 -1.89 15.88 -3.52
CA HIS A 144 -1.99 17.12 -4.27
C HIS A 144 -0.65 17.56 -4.83
N GLU A 145 -0.70 18.43 -5.80
CA GLU A 145 0.50 19.11 -6.28
C GLU A 145 1.25 19.77 -5.12
N ASN A 146 2.52 19.47 -5.03
CA ASN A 146 3.37 19.98 -3.99
C ASN A 146 4.76 20.27 -4.54
N VAL A 147 5.09 21.54 -4.69
CA VAL A 147 6.37 22.02 -5.20
C VAL A 147 7.29 22.56 -4.10
N GLU A 148 6.76 22.69 -2.88
CA GLU A 148 7.46 23.33 -1.76
C GLU A 148 8.29 22.33 -0.95
N ASP A 149 7.77 21.12 -0.75
CA ASP A 149 8.42 20.09 0.05
C ASP A 149 9.45 19.28 -0.75
N ASP A 150 10.53 18.93 -0.11
CA ASP A 150 11.56 18.06 -0.67
C ASP A 150 11.11 16.59 -0.72
N ILE A 151 10.16 16.20 0.12
CA ILE A 151 9.60 14.87 0.23
C ILE A 151 8.11 14.94 0.63
N ALA A 152 7.25 14.19 -0.03
CA ALA A 152 5.83 14.15 0.30
C ALA A 152 5.55 13.23 1.50
N MET A 153 6.18 12.07 1.54
CA MET A 153 6.10 11.16 2.66
C MET A 153 7.50 10.70 3.07
N THR A 154 7.85 10.94 4.31
CA THR A 154 9.16 10.57 4.87
C THR A 154 9.41 9.08 4.78
N TYR A 155 10.68 8.69 4.75
CA TYR A 155 11.06 7.28 4.73
C TYR A 155 10.57 6.58 5.98
N HIS A 156 9.85 5.49 5.77
CA HIS A 156 9.27 4.65 6.83
C HIS A 156 9.17 3.20 6.36
N THR A 157 8.87 2.33 7.29
CA THR A 157 8.34 1.00 6.99
C THR A 157 6.85 1.00 7.27
N ASP A 158 6.10 0.17 6.57
CA ASP A 158 4.65 0.03 6.83
C ASP A 158 4.35 -0.78 8.09
N TYR A 159 5.36 -1.05 8.88
CA TYR A 159 5.19 -1.75 10.13
C TYR A 159 4.49 -0.86 11.16
N ILE A 160 3.36 -1.31 11.64
CA ILE A 160 2.69 -0.71 12.78
C ILE A 160 2.84 -1.64 13.97
N ARG A 161 3.41 -1.12 15.05
CA ARG A 161 3.72 -1.84 16.28
C ARG A 161 2.48 -2.36 16.99
N GLU A 162 1.39 -1.58 16.94
CA GLU A 162 0.09 -1.97 17.48
C GLU A 162 -0.88 -2.22 16.32
N PRO A 163 -1.21 -3.47 16.05
CA PRO A 163 -2.17 -3.77 15.02
C PRO A 163 -3.55 -3.23 15.42
N ILE A 164 -4.08 -2.38 14.58
CA ILE A 164 -5.42 -1.80 14.72
C ILE A 164 -6.50 -2.89 14.73
N ILE A 165 -6.21 -4.03 14.11
CA ILE A 165 -7.20 -5.07 13.83
C ILE A 165 -7.15 -6.21 14.85
N SER A 166 -5.95 -6.67 15.23
CA SER A 166 -5.83 -7.81 16.15
C SER A 166 -4.45 -7.84 16.83
N PRO A 167 -4.39 -8.06 18.16
CA PRO A 167 -3.13 -8.33 18.84
C PRO A 167 -2.41 -9.54 18.21
N GLY A 168 -1.13 -9.41 17.92
CA GLY A 168 -0.31 -10.49 17.37
C GLY A 168 -0.20 -10.52 15.82
N HIS A 169 -0.98 -9.72 15.10
CA HIS A 169 -0.78 -9.53 13.66
C HIS A 169 0.25 -8.43 13.40
N LYS A 170 1.15 -8.69 12.46
CA LYS A 170 2.17 -7.74 12.02
C LYS A 170 2.07 -7.54 10.51
N PHE A 171 2.28 -6.33 10.04
CA PHE A 171 2.29 -6.06 8.61
C PHE A 171 3.37 -6.89 7.91
N ALA A 172 2.94 -7.61 6.89
CA ALA A 172 3.79 -8.54 6.17
C ALA A 172 4.00 -8.13 4.72
N ILE A 173 2.93 -7.84 4.00
CA ILE A 173 2.96 -7.50 2.58
C ILE A 173 2.21 -6.19 2.37
N THR A 174 2.86 -5.24 1.70
CA THR A 174 2.27 -3.99 1.23
C THR A 174 2.03 -4.10 -0.27
N ALA A 175 0.84 -3.68 -0.70
CA ALA A 175 0.51 -3.52 -2.11
C ALA A 175 -0.03 -2.10 -2.36
N LEU A 176 0.53 -1.42 -3.35
CA LEU A 176 0.17 -0.09 -3.78
C LEU A 176 -0.27 -0.13 -5.23
N THR A 177 -1.48 0.33 -5.55
CA THR A 177 -1.93 0.49 -6.93
C THR A 177 -2.02 1.95 -7.30
N TYR A 178 -1.62 2.31 -8.51
CA TYR A 178 -1.58 3.68 -9.01
C TYR A 178 -2.61 3.86 -10.12
N PHE A 179 -3.41 4.92 -10.04
CA PHE A 179 -4.53 5.12 -10.95
C PHE A 179 -4.26 6.11 -12.06
N ASN A 180 -3.19 6.90 -11.96
CA ASN A 180 -2.75 7.83 -12.99
C ASN A 180 -1.23 7.98 -12.99
N ASP A 181 -0.70 8.49 -14.09
CA ASP A 181 0.73 8.79 -14.29
C ASP A 181 0.96 10.13 -15.01
N ASP A 182 -0.10 10.92 -15.16
CA ASP A 182 -0.10 12.22 -15.83
C ASP A 182 0.42 13.37 -14.95
N TYR A 183 1.11 13.03 -13.86
CA TYR A 183 1.84 13.95 -12.97
C TYR A 183 3.36 13.84 -13.21
N GLU A 184 4.10 14.86 -12.79
CA GLU A 184 5.56 14.82 -12.71
C GLU A 184 5.99 14.58 -11.25
N GLY A 185 7.21 14.03 -11.02
CA GLY A 185 7.63 13.59 -9.69
C GLY A 185 6.83 12.40 -9.20
N GLY A 186 6.56 12.34 -7.91
CA GLY A 186 5.69 11.34 -7.29
C GLY A 186 6.24 9.92 -7.28
N GLU A 187 7.56 9.75 -7.49
CA GLU A 187 8.22 8.46 -7.40
C GLU A 187 8.05 7.87 -6.00
N ILE A 188 8.05 6.55 -5.93
CA ILE A 188 8.29 5.82 -4.69
C ILE A 188 9.76 5.42 -4.62
N ASP A 189 10.39 5.76 -3.52
CA ASP A 189 11.80 5.46 -3.29
C ASP A 189 11.92 4.37 -2.25
N PHE A 190 12.75 3.37 -2.54
CA PHE A 190 13.06 2.30 -1.61
C PHE A 190 14.52 2.40 -1.18
N ILE A 191 14.77 2.13 0.09
CA ILE A 191 16.11 1.88 0.63
C ILE A 191 16.09 0.51 1.27
N ALA A 192 16.82 -0.42 0.69
CA ALA A 192 16.94 -1.77 1.20
C ALA A 192 18.35 -2.30 0.97
N ASN A 193 18.90 -3.05 1.93
CA ASN A 193 20.25 -3.61 1.87
C ASN A 193 21.37 -2.59 1.57
N GLY A 194 21.19 -1.34 2.01
CA GLY A 194 22.15 -0.26 1.73
C GLY A 194 22.09 0.31 0.32
N GLU A 195 21.14 -0.14 -0.51
CA GLU A 195 20.89 0.37 -1.85
C GLU A 195 19.63 1.21 -1.90
N ALA A 196 19.66 2.26 -2.71
CA ALA A 196 18.53 3.13 -2.96
C ALA A 196 17.99 2.90 -4.36
N TYR A 197 16.69 2.71 -4.48
CA TYR A 197 15.99 2.49 -5.72
C TYR A 197 14.74 3.38 -5.82
N MET A 198 14.64 4.10 -6.94
CA MET A 198 13.51 4.98 -7.23
C MET A 198 12.66 4.39 -8.35
N TYR A 199 11.37 4.32 -8.15
CA TYR A 199 10.42 3.84 -9.15
C TYR A 199 9.35 4.89 -9.46
N LYS A 200 9.16 5.19 -10.75
CA LYS A 200 8.07 6.02 -11.25
C LYS A 200 6.93 5.09 -11.68
N PRO A 201 5.83 5.03 -10.93
CA PRO A 201 4.69 4.19 -11.30
C PRO A 201 3.98 4.72 -12.55
N GLU A 202 3.49 3.79 -13.36
CA GLU A 202 2.56 4.03 -14.47
C GLU A 202 1.12 3.76 -14.02
N ALA A 203 0.14 4.30 -14.75
CA ALA A 203 -1.28 4.06 -14.47
C ALA A 203 -1.59 2.56 -14.58
N GLY A 204 -2.22 2.00 -13.55
CA GLY A 204 -2.55 0.58 -13.46
C GLY A 204 -1.47 -0.30 -12.84
N ASP A 205 -0.29 0.24 -12.53
CA ASP A 205 0.75 -0.52 -11.82
C ASP A 205 0.30 -0.88 -10.40
N ILE A 206 0.62 -2.12 -10.00
CA ILE A 206 0.51 -2.55 -8.60
C ILE A 206 1.91 -2.95 -8.13
N VAL A 207 2.45 -2.16 -7.20
CA VAL A 207 3.76 -2.41 -6.59
C VAL A 207 3.57 -3.20 -5.30
N VAL A 208 4.24 -4.35 -5.18
CA VAL A 208 4.14 -5.22 -4.01
C VAL A 208 5.51 -5.46 -3.41
N PHE A 209 5.61 -5.30 -2.09
CA PHE A 209 6.88 -5.42 -1.37
C PHE A 209 6.67 -5.84 0.10
N PRO A 210 7.74 -6.28 0.79
CA PRO A 210 7.66 -6.63 2.20
C PRO A 210 7.40 -5.40 3.07
N SER A 211 6.42 -5.46 3.96
CA SER A 211 6.19 -4.38 4.93
C SER A 211 7.19 -4.39 6.07
N GLY A 212 7.53 -5.57 6.58
CA GLY A 212 8.45 -5.70 7.72
C GLY A 212 8.40 -7.05 8.43
N HIS A 213 7.58 -7.99 7.98
CA HIS A 213 7.50 -9.31 8.61
C HIS A 213 8.80 -10.09 8.40
N PRO A 214 9.41 -10.68 9.46
CA PRO A 214 10.70 -11.35 9.38
C PRO A 214 10.81 -12.44 8.31
N GLU A 215 9.74 -13.18 8.06
CA GLU A 215 9.74 -14.25 7.06
C GLU A 215 9.87 -13.74 5.61
N LEU A 216 9.57 -12.47 5.36
CA LEU A 216 9.66 -11.85 4.05
C LEU A 216 10.95 -11.07 3.84
N LEU A 217 11.59 -10.65 4.92
CA LEU A 217 12.86 -9.96 4.85
C LEU A 217 13.99 -10.93 4.49
N MET A 218 14.97 -10.48 3.72
CA MET A 218 16.13 -11.29 3.35
C MET A 218 17.11 -11.42 4.52
N SER A 219 17.17 -10.44 5.39
CA SER A 219 18.01 -10.40 6.60
C SER A 219 17.47 -9.33 7.57
N GLU A 220 18.00 -9.30 8.79
CA GLU A 220 17.68 -8.25 9.78
C GLU A 220 17.95 -6.83 9.27
N ASN A 221 18.91 -6.69 8.35
CA ASN A 221 19.28 -5.41 7.76
C ASN A 221 18.50 -5.08 6.47
N SER A 222 17.64 -5.98 6.01
CA SER A 222 16.84 -5.80 4.80
C SER A 222 15.51 -5.10 5.09
N ILE A 223 15.56 -4.01 5.81
CA ILE A 223 14.39 -3.19 6.07
C ILE A 223 14.04 -2.45 4.78
N TYR A 224 12.83 -2.67 4.27
CA TYR A 224 12.34 -1.97 3.07
C TYR A 224 11.78 -0.61 3.47
N LEU A 225 12.69 0.32 3.77
CA LEU A 225 12.33 1.72 3.95
C LEU A 225 11.86 2.29 2.63
N HIS A 226 10.77 3.02 2.66
CA HIS A 226 10.29 3.71 1.47
C HIS A 226 9.75 5.09 1.82
N GLY A 227 9.87 5.99 0.86
CA GLY A 227 9.37 7.34 0.90
C GLY A 227 8.69 7.70 -0.41
N VAL A 228 8.01 8.82 -0.45
CA VAL A 228 7.29 9.28 -1.64
C VAL A 228 7.74 10.68 -1.99
N MET A 229 8.19 10.84 -3.23
CA MET A 229 8.52 12.15 -3.77
C MET A 229 7.25 12.97 -4.02
N PRO A 230 7.31 14.30 -3.88
CA PRO A 230 6.19 15.16 -4.20
C PRO A 230 5.76 15.00 -5.65
N SER A 231 4.46 15.04 -5.91
CA SER A 231 3.92 15.14 -7.25
C SER A 231 3.66 16.60 -7.60
N TYR A 232 3.92 16.96 -8.83
CA TYR A 232 3.67 18.31 -9.34
C TYR A 232 3.01 18.27 -10.73
N LYS A 233 2.46 19.41 -11.17
CA LYS A 233 1.59 19.60 -12.34
C LYS A 233 0.21 18.97 -12.22
N LYS A 234 0.07 17.82 -11.53
CA LYS A 234 -1.22 17.17 -11.27
C LYS A 234 -1.16 16.35 -9.99
N SER A 235 -2.30 16.09 -9.42
CA SER A 235 -2.43 15.21 -8.25
C SER A 235 -2.20 13.74 -8.62
N LYS A 236 -1.57 13.00 -7.74
CA LYS A 236 -1.36 11.55 -7.84
C LYS A 236 -2.43 10.79 -7.06
N TYR A 237 -3.04 9.80 -7.69
CA TYR A 237 -4.07 8.95 -7.12
C TYR A 237 -3.56 7.51 -6.99
N LEU A 238 -3.74 6.93 -5.83
CA LEU A 238 -3.35 5.55 -5.55
C LEU A 238 -4.27 4.91 -4.51
N ALA A 239 -4.20 3.60 -4.41
CA ALA A 239 -4.71 2.88 -3.24
C ALA A 239 -3.61 2.00 -2.65
N ARG A 240 -3.73 1.75 -1.36
CA ARG A 240 -2.83 0.87 -0.60
C ARG A 240 -3.62 -0.17 0.15
N MET A 241 -3.07 -1.37 0.25
CA MET A 241 -3.60 -2.46 1.06
C MET A 241 -2.47 -3.18 1.76
N TYR A 242 -2.69 -3.50 3.03
CA TYR A 242 -1.74 -4.24 3.84
C TYR A 242 -2.30 -5.62 4.16
N TRP A 243 -1.46 -6.63 4.03
CA TRP A 243 -1.70 -7.94 4.58
C TRP A 243 -0.84 -8.15 5.81
N MET A 244 -1.51 -8.54 6.89
CA MET A 244 -0.90 -8.78 8.18
C MET A 244 -0.90 -10.27 8.47
N LYS A 245 0.23 -10.78 8.96
CA LYS A 245 0.39 -12.17 9.36
C LYS A 245 0.47 -12.26 10.88
N TYR A 246 -0.21 -13.26 11.44
CA TYR A 246 -0.10 -13.57 12.86
C TYR A 246 1.29 -14.14 13.15
N SER A 247 2.00 -13.56 14.09
CA SER A 247 3.39 -13.90 14.40
C SER A 247 3.72 -13.82 15.88
N LEU A 248 2.87 -14.42 16.70
CA LEU A 248 3.11 -14.48 18.14
C LEU A 248 4.47 -15.16 18.42
N GLY A 249 5.35 -14.48 19.16
CA GLY A 249 6.67 -14.99 19.50
C GLY A 249 7.75 -14.81 18.44
N SER A 250 7.42 -14.24 17.27
CA SER A 250 8.46 -13.81 16.33
C SER A 250 9.25 -12.64 16.89
N PRO A 251 10.58 -12.58 16.66
CA PRO A 251 11.38 -11.44 17.05
C PRO A 251 10.77 -10.15 16.50
N ASP A 252 10.72 -9.13 17.32
CA ASP A 252 10.28 -7.81 16.89
C ASP A 252 11.49 -7.13 16.24
N TRP A 253 11.57 -7.17 14.90
CA TRP A 253 12.65 -6.52 14.13
C TRP A 253 12.67 -5.01 14.33
N PHE A 254 11.59 -4.46 14.87
CA PHE A 254 11.42 -3.05 15.20
C PHE A 254 11.70 -2.70 16.67
N GLU A 255 12.42 -3.55 17.36
CA GLU A 255 13.15 -3.12 18.57
C GLU A 255 14.04 -1.89 18.29
N ASN A 256 14.18 -1.48 17.01
CA ASN A 256 14.98 -0.31 16.67
C ASN A 256 14.42 0.97 17.28
N GLU A 257 13.11 1.19 17.25
CA GLU A 257 12.51 2.32 17.96
C GLU A 257 12.60 2.11 19.49
N GLU A 258 12.42 0.88 19.99
CA GLU A 258 12.69 0.54 21.39
C GLU A 258 14.18 0.55 21.71
N LYS A 259 15.02 -0.01 20.84
CA LYS A 259 16.45 -0.09 21.03
C LYS A 259 17.15 1.25 20.98
N TYR A 260 16.69 2.16 20.13
CA TYR A 260 17.26 3.50 19.98
C TYR A 260 16.39 4.59 20.58
N GLY A 261 15.12 4.33 20.89
CA GLY A 261 14.12 5.33 21.26
C GLY A 261 13.57 6.09 20.03
N LYS A 262 12.35 6.60 20.19
CA LYS A 262 11.64 7.35 19.13
C LYS A 262 12.48 8.54 18.64
N GLU A 263 13.04 9.31 19.57
CA GLU A 263 13.84 10.50 19.26
C GLU A 263 15.05 10.15 18.37
N LYS A 264 15.79 9.10 18.73
CA LYS A 264 16.97 8.69 17.95
C LYS A 264 16.58 8.10 16.61
N TRP A 265 15.47 7.41 16.51
CA TRP A 265 14.95 6.94 15.23
C TRP A 265 14.56 8.10 14.32
N GLU A 266 13.91 9.14 14.86
CA GLU A 266 13.60 10.38 14.13
C GLU A 266 14.87 11.13 13.72
N GLU A 267 15.91 11.16 14.56
CA GLU A 267 17.23 11.72 14.24
C GLU A 267 17.96 10.98 13.10
N MET A 268 17.73 9.67 12.96
CA MET A 268 18.35 8.88 11.88
C MET A 268 17.73 9.12 10.51
N GLN A 269 16.47 9.58 10.43
CA GLN A 269 15.76 9.78 9.18
C GLN A 269 16.46 10.78 8.22
N PRO A 270 16.96 11.95 8.68
CA PRO A 270 17.73 12.85 7.83
C PRO A 270 19.01 12.20 7.25
N GLY A 271 19.68 11.35 8.02
CA GLY A 271 20.86 10.62 7.57
C GLY A 271 20.56 9.61 6.46
N ILE A 272 19.39 8.98 6.51
CA ILE A 272 18.92 8.08 5.46
C ILE A 272 18.64 8.86 4.17
N LEU A 273 17.96 10.01 4.27
CA LEU A 273 17.72 10.90 3.15
C LEU A 273 19.00 11.43 2.54
N GLU A 274 19.97 11.82 3.39
CA GLU A 274 21.27 12.29 2.93
C GLU A 274 22.07 11.17 2.24
N SER A 275 22.01 9.95 2.74
CA SER A 275 22.61 8.78 2.07
C SER A 275 22.02 8.56 0.68
N PHE A 276 20.70 8.75 0.54
CA PHE A 276 20.04 8.70 -0.77
C PHE A 276 20.52 9.80 -1.71
N ARG A 277 20.64 11.03 -1.22
CA ARG A 277 21.18 12.18 -1.98
C ARG A 277 22.59 11.91 -2.49
N ILE A 278 23.43 11.37 -1.63
CA ILE A 278 24.83 11.04 -1.96
C ILE A 278 24.87 9.91 -3.02
N ALA A 279 24.05 8.88 -2.87
CA ALA A 279 23.99 7.77 -3.81
C ALA A 279 23.37 8.14 -5.17
N ASN A 280 22.53 9.18 -5.22
CA ASN A 280 21.78 9.58 -6.42
C ASN A 280 21.86 11.09 -6.70
N PRO A 281 23.02 11.73 -6.76
CA PRO A 281 23.16 13.18 -6.82
C PRO A 281 22.51 13.79 -8.06
N ASN A 282 22.60 13.12 -9.20
CA ASN A 282 22.03 13.60 -10.46
C ASN A 282 20.50 13.56 -10.49
N LYS A 283 19.88 12.53 -9.88
CA LYS A 283 18.42 12.43 -9.78
C LYS A 283 17.87 13.51 -8.86
N TRP A 284 18.53 13.73 -7.73
CA TRP A 284 18.14 14.76 -6.78
C TRP A 284 18.25 16.18 -7.35
N SER A 285 19.34 16.50 -8.03
CA SER A 285 19.56 17.83 -8.64
C SER A 285 18.57 18.09 -9.79
N ALA A 286 18.34 17.08 -10.65
CA ALA A 286 17.37 17.18 -11.74
C ALA A 286 15.95 17.38 -11.22
N GLU A 287 15.59 16.72 -10.13
CA GLU A 287 14.29 16.85 -9.49
C GLU A 287 14.09 18.25 -8.90
N LYS A 288 15.07 18.78 -8.18
CA LYS A 288 15.04 20.15 -7.66
C LYS A 288 14.91 21.20 -8.76
N GLU A 289 15.65 21.07 -9.84
CA GLU A 289 15.58 21.97 -10.99
C GLU A 289 14.23 21.93 -11.72
N ARG A 290 13.60 20.77 -11.78
CA ARG A 290 12.25 20.62 -12.36
C ARG A 290 11.18 21.33 -11.54
N ARG A 291 11.30 21.33 -10.21
CA ARG A 291 10.33 21.97 -9.31
C ARG A 291 10.37 23.49 -9.34
N ILE A 292 11.52 24.06 -9.71
CA ILE A 292 11.72 25.51 -9.76
C ILE A 292 11.28 26.11 -11.12
N LYS A 293 11.15 25.30 -12.14
CA LYS A 293 10.67 25.69 -13.50
C LYS A 293 9.17 25.46 -13.65
#